data_ffd5c990bfa69416383b924b5e00737f
#
_entry.id   ffd5c990bfa69416383b924b5e00737f
#
_cell.length_a   1.000
_cell.length_b   1.000
_cell.length_c   1.000
_cell.angle_alpha   90.00
_cell.angle_beta   90.00
_cell.angle_gamma   90.00
#
_symmetry.space_group_name_H-M   'P 1'
#
loop_
_entity.id
_entity.type
_entity.pdbx_description
1 polymer ?
#
loop_
_entity_poly.entity_id
_entity_poly.type
_entity_poly.pdbx_seq_one_letter_code
_entity_poly.pdbx_strand_id
1 'polypeptide(L)'
;MKNIFTVLGLFFISSLMAQSIASIAYYKVPREEAAQFIRSHQKFTDLSSSDDRLLRGGGVFAHVHADNYTYVSYDFYDSVSDLEKDGPIASAALKTNIDALKLSKKEKEALTKEYRKYNRTIYYNHYDQIRMANPEMGWNFQTADWTKKKITTLSKFKIKEGMQDQFFDGWKKGEFKNKQESGFVEAITGSWHLYGEGDNIHVYTFFDSWDNFASFEKASSYDVTKDMGENEKKFWSTVETHEDEILMFIGGIDQTTGKFYFEK
;
A
#
# COMPACT_ATOMS: atom_id res chain seq x y z
N MET A 1 -31.18 1.39 26.41
CA MET A 1 -29.88 2.12 26.40
C MET A 1 -28.70 1.32 25.81
N LYS A 2 -28.94 0.34 24.92
CA LYS A 2 -27.88 -0.49 24.31
C LYS A 2 -27.50 -0.07 22.88
N ASN A 3 -28.23 0.84 22.24
CA ASN A 3 -28.05 1.15 20.82
C ASN A 3 -27.27 2.45 20.53
N ILE A 4 -26.88 3.20 21.57
CA ILE A 4 -26.15 4.48 21.38
C ILE A 4 -24.61 4.24 21.19
N PHE A 5 -24.09 3.16 21.75
CA PHE A 5 -22.64 2.86 21.65
C PHE A 5 -22.21 2.33 20.28
N THR A 6 -23.10 1.70 19.51
CA THR A 6 -22.76 1.13 18.19
C THR A 6 -22.66 2.22 17.10
N VAL A 7 -23.37 3.34 17.26
CA VAL A 7 -23.34 4.45 16.28
C VAL A 7 -22.11 5.34 16.48
N LEU A 8 -21.62 5.51 17.72
CA LEU A 8 -20.42 6.29 17.99
C LEU A 8 -19.14 5.58 17.50
N GLY A 9 -19.09 4.25 17.50
CA GLY A 9 -17.95 3.48 16.97
C GLY A 9 -17.75 3.63 15.47
N LEU A 10 -18.83 3.76 14.70
CA LEU A 10 -18.78 3.92 13.23
C LEU A 10 -18.35 5.34 12.79
N PHE A 11 -18.60 6.35 13.61
CA PHE A 11 -18.18 7.73 13.31
C PHE A 11 -16.69 7.99 13.57
N PHE A 12 -16.05 7.22 14.46
CA PHE A 12 -14.62 7.36 14.73
C PHE A 12 -13.74 6.72 13.63
N ILE A 13 -14.24 5.70 12.93
CA ILE A 13 -13.47 5.01 11.88
C ILE A 13 -13.41 5.85 10.58
N SER A 14 -14.44 6.65 10.30
CA SER A 14 -14.46 7.50 9.09
C SER A 14 -13.57 8.74 9.17
N SER A 15 -13.19 9.19 10.37
CA SER A 15 -12.30 10.34 10.56
C SER A 15 -10.80 9.98 10.48
N LEU A 16 -10.44 8.70 10.63
CA LEU A 16 -9.05 8.23 10.63
C LEU A 16 -8.39 8.24 9.23
N MET A 17 -9.18 8.23 8.15
CA MET A 17 -8.63 8.24 6.78
C MET A 17 -8.45 9.64 6.18
N ALA A 18 -8.93 10.68 6.86
CA ALA A 18 -8.95 12.03 6.27
C ALA A 18 -7.56 12.65 6.04
N GLN A 19 -6.48 12.10 6.64
CA GLN A 19 -5.10 12.61 6.50
C GLN A 19 -4.03 11.53 6.74
N SER A 20 -4.28 10.26 6.46
CA SER A 20 -3.26 9.23 6.69
C SER A 20 -2.08 9.40 5.74
N ILE A 21 -0.89 9.23 6.29
CA ILE A 21 0.38 9.23 5.57
C ILE A 21 0.75 7.78 5.27
N ALA A 22 1.16 7.51 4.03
CA ALA A 22 1.77 6.26 3.64
C ALA A 22 3.27 6.48 3.41
N SER A 23 4.11 5.78 4.17
CA SER A 23 5.51 5.57 3.84
C SER A 23 5.61 4.36 2.93
N ILE A 24 6.14 4.54 1.75
CA ILE A 24 6.23 3.51 0.72
C ILE A 24 7.70 3.23 0.45
N ALA A 25 8.12 1.99 0.60
CA ALA A 25 9.49 1.57 0.31
C ALA A 25 9.50 0.48 -0.79
N TYR A 26 10.24 0.74 -1.84
CA TYR A 26 10.43 -0.14 -2.99
C TYR A 26 11.76 -0.87 -2.86
N TYR A 27 11.75 -2.20 -2.80
CA TYR A 27 12.94 -3.02 -2.54
C TYR A 27 13.41 -3.76 -3.80
N LYS A 28 14.69 -3.58 -4.14
CA LYS A 28 15.38 -4.35 -5.17
C LYS A 28 16.04 -5.57 -4.53
N VAL A 29 15.34 -6.71 -4.56
CA VAL A 29 15.81 -7.96 -3.97
C VAL A 29 16.15 -8.93 -5.09
N PRO A 30 17.36 -9.52 -5.12
CA PRO A 30 17.67 -10.58 -6.07
C PRO A 30 16.66 -11.73 -5.98
N ARG A 31 16.27 -12.28 -7.12
CA ARG A 31 15.19 -13.28 -7.20
C ARG A 31 15.46 -14.50 -6.31
N GLU A 32 16.71 -14.93 -6.23
CA GLU A 32 17.17 -16.04 -5.39
C GLU A 32 17.09 -15.74 -3.87
N GLU A 33 17.06 -14.47 -3.49
CA GLU A 33 16.95 -14.02 -2.10
C GLU A 33 15.52 -13.60 -1.73
N ALA A 34 14.62 -13.49 -2.69
CA ALA A 34 13.28 -12.92 -2.52
C ALA A 34 12.47 -13.61 -1.40
N ALA A 35 12.41 -14.95 -1.41
CA ALA A 35 11.69 -15.70 -0.39
C ALA A 35 12.31 -15.59 1.01
N GLN A 36 13.64 -15.44 1.09
CA GLN A 36 14.31 -15.22 2.37
C GLN A 36 14.04 -13.80 2.90
N PHE A 37 14.08 -12.81 2.00
CA PHE A 37 13.80 -11.42 2.37
C PHE A 37 12.41 -11.27 2.99
N ILE A 38 11.37 -11.82 2.36
CA ILE A 38 10.00 -11.66 2.87
C ILE A 38 9.77 -12.39 4.21
N ARG A 39 10.41 -13.56 4.42
CA ARG A 39 10.39 -14.23 5.72
C ARG A 39 11.11 -13.41 6.82
N SER A 40 12.23 -12.77 6.47
CA SER A 40 12.93 -11.89 7.39
C SER A 40 12.14 -10.61 7.65
N HIS A 41 11.44 -10.08 6.64
CA HIS A 41 10.53 -8.95 6.80
C HIS A 41 9.43 -9.27 7.83
N GLN A 42 8.72 -10.39 7.69
CA GLN A 42 7.76 -10.86 8.70
C GLN A 42 8.40 -10.93 10.09
N LYS A 43 9.49 -11.69 10.22
CA LYS A 43 10.16 -11.92 11.50
C LYS A 43 10.54 -10.62 12.22
N PHE A 44 11.15 -9.67 11.50
CA PHE A 44 11.63 -8.43 12.13
C PHE A 44 10.51 -7.41 12.32
N THR A 45 9.45 -7.43 11.52
CA THR A 45 8.21 -6.71 11.79
C THR A 45 7.57 -7.21 13.08
N ASP A 46 7.42 -8.54 13.25
CA ASP A 46 6.87 -9.15 14.46
C ASP A 46 7.71 -8.85 15.72
N LEU A 47 9.03 -8.87 15.58
CA LEU A 47 9.95 -8.52 16.67
C LEU A 47 9.98 -7.03 16.98
N SER A 48 9.60 -6.18 16.06
CA SER A 48 9.48 -4.73 16.27
C SER A 48 8.09 -4.29 16.76
N SER A 49 7.16 -5.22 16.95
CA SER A 49 5.80 -4.94 17.43
C SER A 49 5.80 -4.62 18.92
N SER A 50 5.04 -3.60 19.31
CA SER A 50 4.71 -3.24 20.70
C SER A 50 3.46 -2.37 20.72
N ASP A 51 2.84 -2.23 21.89
CA ASP A 51 1.64 -1.38 22.07
C ASP A 51 1.93 0.12 21.88
N ASP A 52 3.20 0.51 21.97
CA ASP A 52 3.63 1.90 21.82
C ASP A 52 3.83 2.33 20.36
N ARG A 53 3.76 1.39 19.40
CA ARG A 53 3.93 1.70 17.97
C ARG A 53 2.90 2.68 17.47
N LEU A 54 3.37 3.62 16.66
CA LEU A 54 2.51 4.62 16.00
C LEU A 54 2.04 4.16 14.60
N LEU A 55 2.58 3.05 14.13
CA LEU A 55 2.16 2.38 12.90
C LEU A 55 0.71 1.92 13.00
N ARG A 56 -0.14 2.37 12.07
CA ARG A 56 -1.58 2.05 12.03
C ARG A 56 -1.92 0.83 11.20
N GLY A 57 -1.01 0.37 10.40
CA GLY A 57 -1.15 -0.78 9.54
C GLY A 57 -0.11 -0.75 8.45
N GLY A 58 -0.07 -1.80 7.67
CA GLY A 58 0.88 -1.91 6.58
C GLY A 58 0.59 -3.10 5.70
N GLY A 59 1.22 -3.13 4.54
CA GLY A 59 1.10 -4.23 3.60
C GLY A 59 2.31 -4.35 2.71
N VAL A 60 2.55 -5.55 2.20
CA VAL A 60 3.61 -5.83 1.25
C VAL A 60 3.03 -6.44 -0.01
N PHE A 61 3.49 -5.94 -1.14
CA PHE A 61 3.13 -6.45 -2.46
C PHE A 61 4.37 -6.93 -3.19
N ALA A 62 4.23 -8.05 -3.93
CA ALA A 62 5.22 -8.45 -4.93
C ALA A 62 4.93 -7.72 -6.23
N HIS A 63 5.97 -7.25 -6.88
CA HIS A 63 5.89 -6.74 -8.23
C HIS A 63 5.82 -7.88 -9.25
N VAL A 64 4.84 -7.83 -10.16
CA VAL A 64 4.62 -8.87 -11.15
C VAL A 64 5.14 -8.45 -12.53
N HIS A 65 4.80 -7.24 -12.96
CA HIS A 65 5.22 -6.66 -14.25
C HIS A 65 5.44 -5.16 -14.15
N ALA A 66 6.40 -4.67 -14.88
CA ALA A 66 6.69 -3.32 -15.37
C ALA A 66 7.74 -2.46 -14.67
N ASP A 67 8.37 -2.81 -13.55
CA ASP A 67 9.41 -1.97 -12.94
C ASP A 67 10.63 -2.78 -12.45
N ASN A 68 11.62 -2.09 -11.88
CA ASN A 68 12.92 -2.64 -11.50
C ASN A 68 13.05 -2.95 -9.99
N TYR A 69 11.93 -3.14 -9.27
CA TYR A 69 11.89 -3.59 -7.88
C TYR A 69 11.18 -4.94 -7.74
N THR A 70 11.39 -5.62 -6.60
CA THR A 70 10.83 -6.95 -6.33
C THR A 70 9.61 -6.89 -5.41
N TYR A 71 9.70 -6.03 -4.38
CA TYR A 71 8.65 -5.82 -3.40
C TYR A 71 8.44 -4.34 -3.15
N VAL A 72 7.23 -4.00 -2.77
CA VAL A 72 6.90 -2.68 -2.22
C VAL A 72 6.16 -2.86 -0.91
N SER A 73 6.57 -2.12 0.13
CA SER A 73 5.85 -2.05 1.40
C SER A 73 5.16 -0.71 1.57
N TYR A 74 4.06 -0.74 2.28
CA TYR A 74 3.26 0.41 2.66
C TYR A 74 3.09 0.39 4.17
N ASP A 75 3.53 1.44 4.83
CA ASP A 75 3.36 1.66 6.27
C ASP A 75 2.50 2.91 6.47
N PHE A 76 1.37 2.77 7.18
CA PHE A 76 0.40 3.84 7.37
C PHE A 76 0.53 4.48 8.75
N TYR A 77 0.47 5.82 8.78
CA TYR A 77 0.58 6.65 9.98
C TYR A 77 -0.48 7.75 9.96
N ASP A 78 -0.84 8.27 11.14
CA ASP A 78 -1.77 9.40 11.23
C ASP A 78 -1.10 10.73 10.79
N SER A 79 0.24 10.82 10.89
CA SER A 79 0.99 12.03 10.53
C SER A 79 2.44 11.72 10.16
N VAL A 80 3.12 12.67 9.50
CA VAL A 80 4.57 12.63 9.26
C VAL A 80 5.33 12.60 10.60
N SER A 81 4.84 13.30 11.62
CA SER A 81 5.44 13.30 12.96
C SER A 81 5.40 11.90 13.61
N ASP A 82 4.33 11.14 13.37
CA ASP A 82 4.23 9.77 13.88
C ASP A 82 5.16 8.83 13.14
N LEU A 83 5.30 8.96 11.83
CA LEU A 83 6.30 8.25 11.04
C LEU A 83 7.73 8.50 11.59
N GLU A 84 8.09 9.76 11.85
CA GLU A 84 9.42 10.10 12.38
C GLU A 84 9.68 9.51 13.78
N LYS A 85 8.66 9.52 14.64
CA LYS A 85 8.77 9.02 16.03
C LYS A 85 8.75 7.50 16.13
N ASP A 86 8.09 6.81 15.20
CA ASP A 86 7.89 5.36 15.26
C ASP A 86 9.18 4.56 15.09
N GLY A 87 10.15 5.04 14.31
CA GLY A 87 11.42 4.35 14.08
C GLY A 87 12.20 4.01 15.37
N PRO A 88 12.46 4.98 16.27
CA PRO A 88 13.04 4.72 17.57
C PRO A 88 12.24 3.75 18.43
N ILE A 89 10.89 3.83 18.41
CA ILE A 89 10.00 2.92 19.16
C ILE A 89 10.14 1.49 18.62
N ALA A 90 10.08 1.31 17.31
CA ALA A 90 10.28 0.03 16.65
C ALA A 90 11.64 -0.61 17.00
N SER A 91 12.69 0.20 17.01
CA SER A 91 14.05 -0.25 17.35
C SER A 91 14.18 -0.68 18.82
N ALA A 92 13.53 0.04 19.74
CA ALA A 92 13.50 -0.32 21.15
C ALA A 92 12.71 -1.61 21.39
N ALA A 93 11.54 -1.76 20.75
CA ALA A 93 10.73 -2.97 20.79
C ALA A 93 11.49 -4.18 20.25
N LEU A 94 12.15 -4.05 19.09
CA LEU A 94 12.99 -5.09 18.50
C LEU A 94 14.05 -5.59 19.48
N LYS A 95 14.79 -4.67 20.12
CA LYS A 95 15.80 -5.03 21.12
C LYS A 95 15.20 -5.79 22.31
N THR A 96 14.13 -5.27 22.89
CA THR A 96 13.44 -5.87 24.05
C THR A 96 12.92 -7.27 23.70
N ASN A 97 12.29 -7.43 22.56
CA ASN A 97 11.72 -8.71 22.14
C ASN A 97 12.82 -9.74 21.81
N ILE A 98 13.95 -9.35 21.22
CA ILE A 98 15.10 -10.24 21.00
C ILE A 98 15.70 -10.69 22.34
N ASP A 99 15.83 -9.81 23.31
CA ASP A 99 16.36 -10.17 24.64
C ASP A 99 15.42 -11.13 25.38
N ALA A 100 14.11 -11.00 25.21
CA ALA A 100 13.09 -11.88 25.77
C ALA A 100 13.12 -13.32 25.19
N LEU A 101 13.66 -13.53 24.00
CA LEU A 101 13.74 -14.87 23.37
C LEU A 101 14.66 -15.85 24.08
N LYS A 102 15.50 -15.40 25.05
CA LYS A 102 16.44 -16.24 25.81
C LYS A 102 17.30 -17.16 24.94
N LEU A 103 17.77 -16.68 23.82
CA LEU A 103 18.54 -17.42 22.83
C LEU A 103 19.94 -17.77 23.35
N SER A 104 20.46 -18.93 22.97
CA SER A 104 21.87 -19.26 23.12
C SER A 104 22.77 -18.30 22.35
N LYS A 105 24.07 -18.25 22.69
CA LYS A 105 25.04 -17.40 21.98
C LYS A 105 25.02 -17.63 20.46
N LYS A 106 25.00 -18.92 20.04
CA LYS A 106 24.98 -19.30 18.61
C LYS A 106 23.71 -18.80 17.88
N GLU A 107 22.55 -18.91 18.55
CA GLU A 107 21.28 -18.43 17.98
C GLU A 107 21.26 -16.92 17.90
N LYS A 108 21.77 -16.18 18.88
CA LYS A 108 21.91 -14.72 18.85
C LYS A 108 22.82 -14.26 17.70
N GLU A 109 23.94 -14.93 17.48
CA GLU A 109 24.84 -14.65 16.36
C GLU A 109 24.16 -14.89 15.02
N ALA A 110 23.39 -15.99 14.86
CA ALA A 110 22.66 -16.31 13.67
C ALA A 110 21.57 -15.26 13.38
N LEU A 111 20.78 -14.90 14.40
CA LEU A 111 19.74 -13.87 14.29
C LEU A 111 20.33 -12.50 13.92
N THR A 112 21.45 -12.12 14.54
CA THR A 112 22.16 -10.87 14.22
C THR A 112 22.67 -10.85 12.78
N LYS A 113 23.17 -11.98 12.28
CA LYS A 113 23.61 -12.10 10.88
C LYS A 113 22.44 -11.95 9.91
N GLU A 114 21.31 -12.59 10.21
CA GLU A 114 20.07 -12.49 9.43
C GLU A 114 19.57 -11.04 9.42
N TYR A 115 19.50 -10.37 10.57
CA TYR A 115 19.08 -8.98 10.70
C TYR A 115 19.97 -8.02 9.90
N ARG A 116 21.29 -8.20 9.97
CA ARG A 116 22.23 -7.39 9.20
C ARG A 116 22.03 -7.57 7.68
N LYS A 117 21.77 -8.81 7.24
CA LYS A 117 21.48 -9.07 5.81
C LYS A 117 20.19 -8.40 5.38
N TYR A 118 19.13 -8.52 6.16
CA TYR A 118 17.84 -7.87 5.92
C TYR A 118 17.97 -6.35 5.87
N ASN A 119 18.59 -5.75 6.90
CA ASN A 119 18.82 -4.31 6.94
C ASN A 119 19.68 -3.79 5.77
N ARG A 120 20.66 -4.58 5.33
CA ARG A 120 21.47 -4.19 4.18
C ARG A 120 20.62 -4.00 2.93
N THR A 121 19.64 -4.85 2.69
CA THR A 121 18.68 -4.67 1.59
C THR A 121 17.85 -3.41 1.78
N ILE A 122 17.33 -3.19 3.00
CA ILE A 122 16.54 -1.99 3.32
C ILE A 122 17.34 -0.69 3.16
N TYR A 123 18.63 -0.65 3.56
CA TYR A 123 19.41 0.59 3.50
C TYR A 123 20.06 0.89 2.15
N TYR A 124 20.38 -0.12 1.34
CA TYR A 124 21.19 0.09 0.14
C TYR A 124 20.48 -0.22 -1.18
N ASN A 125 19.37 -0.97 -1.11
CA ASN A 125 18.66 -1.45 -2.29
C ASN A 125 17.18 -1.06 -2.28
N HIS A 126 16.86 0.15 -1.81
CA HIS A 126 15.51 0.66 -1.79
C HIS A 126 15.46 2.12 -2.24
N TYR A 127 14.27 2.58 -2.53
CA TYR A 127 13.91 3.99 -2.63
C TYR A 127 12.55 4.21 -1.97
N ASP A 128 12.35 5.40 -1.41
CA ASP A 128 11.19 5.71 -0.60
C ASP A 128 10.37 6.85 -1.18
N GLN A 129 9.08 6.81 -0.89
CA GLN A 129 8.16 7.90 -1.10
C GLN A 129 7.30 8.08 0.14
N ILE A 130 6.96 9.32 0.47
CA ILE A 130 5.91 9.63 1.44
C ILE A 130 4.74 10.19 0.68
N ARG A 131 3.58 9.59 0.87
CA ARG A 131 2.35 9.95 0.20
C ARG A 131 1.23 10.22 1.19
N MET A 132 0.32 11.09 0.83
CA MET A 132 -0.87 11.40 1.63
C MET A 132 -2.07 10.70 0.99
N ALA A 133 -2.80 9.91 1.77
CA ALA A 133 -4.04 9.28 1.30
C ALA A 133 -5.07 10.34 0.88
N ASN A 134 -5.77 10.07 -0.21
CA ASN A 134 -6.88 10.90 -0.67
C ASN A 134 -8.21 10.14 -0.50
N PRO A 135 -9.01 10.45 0.55
CA PRO A 135 -10.26 9.76 0.81
C PRO A 135 -11.26 9.86 -0.36
N GLU A 136 -11.20 10.93 -1.14
CA GLU A 136 -12.08 11.13 -2.30
C GLU A 136 -11.80 10.16 -3.47
N MET A 137 -10.66 9.50 -3.41
CA MET A 137 -10.28 8.45 -4.36
C MET A 137 -10.47 7.04 -3.78
N GLY A 138 -11.03 6.94 -2.57
CA GLY A 138 -11.23 5.68 -1.87
C GLY A 138 -12.64 5.09 -2.10
N TRP A 139 -12.70 3.76 -2.27
CA TRP A 139 -13.95 2.99 -2.31
C TRP A 139 -13.68 1.58 -1.80
N ASN A 140 -14.48 1.13 -0.84
CA ASN A 140 -14.43 -0.21 -0.22
C ASN A 140 -13.06 -0.64 0.36
N PHE A 141 -12.04 0.22 0.37
CA PHE A 141 -10.69 -0.15 0.80
C PHE A 141 -10.66 -0.66 2.26
N GLN A 142 -11.47 -0.08 3.15
CA GLN A 142 -11.52 -0.47 4.56
C GLN A 142 -12.33 -1.75 4.81
N THR A 143 -13.22 -2.12 3.90
CA THR A 143 -14.13 -3.27 4.03
C THR A 143 -13.67 -4.47 3.23
N ALA A 144 -12.63 -4.33 2.42
CA ALA A 144 -12.03 -5.42 1.66
C ALA A 144 -11.44 -6.49 2.60
N ASP A 145 -11.52 -7.74 2.19
CA ASP A 145 -10.95 -8.87 2.93
C ASP A 145 -9.45 -9.01 2.61
N TRP A 146 -8.62 -8.33 3.41
CA TRP A 146 -7.16 -8.34 3.27
C TRP A 146 -6.50 -9.65 3.71
N THR A 147 -7.25 -10.63 4.21
CA THR A 147 -6.69 -11.96 4.48
C THR A 147 -6.53 -12.80 3.22
N LYS A 148 -7.11 -12.36 2.10
CA LYS A 148 -7.05 -13.03 0.80
C LYS A 148 -6.08 -12.36 -0.14
N LYS A 149 -5.57 -13.13 -1.08
CA LYS A 149 -4.76 -12.65 -2.19
C LYS A 149 -5.51 -11.57 -2.98
N LYS A 150 -4.81 -10.49 -3.33
CA LYS A 150 -5.32 -9.44 -4.21
C LYS A 150 -4.36 -9.23 -5.37
N ILE A 151 -4.93 -9.12 -6.56
CA ILE A 151 -4.23 -8.55 -7.71
C ILE A 151 -4.52 -7.06 -7.70
N THR A 152 -3.50 -6.27 -7.91
CA THR A 152 -3.60 -4.82 -7.80
C THR A 152 -2.98 -4.17 -9.00
N THR A 153 -3.69 -3.28 -9.66
CA THR A 153 -3.06 -2.33 -10.58
C THR A 153 -2.70 -1.08 -9.80
N LEU A 154 -1.46 -0.64 -9.96
CA LEU A 154 -1.00 0.66 -9.50
C LEU A 154 -0.88 1.57 -10.72
N SER A 155 -1.83 2.49 -10.86
CA SER A 155 -1.78 3.53 -11.90
C SER A 155 -1.11 4.77 -11.33
N LYS A 156 -0.02 5.21 -11.97
CA LYS A 156 0.76 6.39 -11.61
C LYS A 156 0.48 7.49 -12.62
N PHE A 157 0.13 8.67 -12.14
CA PHE A 157 -0.21 9.80 -12.99
C PHE A 157 0.65 11.01 -12.66
N LYS A 158 1.29 11.57 -13.66
CA LYS A 158 1.79 12.93 -13.63
C LYS A 158 0.75 13.84 -14.26
N ILE A 159 0.28 14.82 -13.50
CA ILE A 159 -0.77 15.76 -13.92
C ILE A 159 -0.12 17.03 -14.48
N LYS A 160 -0.64 17.57 -15.56
CA LYS A 160 -0.26 18.86 -16.09
C LYS A 160 -0.48 19.95 -15.04
N GLU A 161 0.44 20.91 -14.98
CA GLU A 161 0.38 22.02 -14.03
C GLU A 161 -0.97 22.77 -14.10
N GLY A 162 -1.57 23.01 -12.93
CA GLY A 162 -2.84 23.71 -12.79
C GLY A 162 -4.09 22.90 -13.17
N MET A 163 -3.96 21.60 -13.50
CA MET A 163 -5.09 20.78 -13.98
C MET A 163 -5.67 19.84 -12.90
N GLN A 164 -5.30 19.99 -11.62
CA GLN A 164 -5.70 19.06 -10.54
C GLN A 164 -7.23 18.94 -10.41
N ASP A 165 -7.95 20.07 -10.33
CA ASP A 165 -9.41 20.05 -10.17
C ASP A 165 -10.11 19.38 -11.36
N GLN A 166 -9.60 19.65 -12.57
CA GLN A 166 -10.14 19.05 -13.78
C GLN A 166 -9.83 17.54 -13.85
N PHE A 167 -8.65 17.12 -13.40
CA PHE A 167 -8.30 15.71 -13.25
C PHE A 167 -9.29 15.00 -12.32
N PHE A 168 -9.54 15.54 -11.11
CA PHE A 168 -10.46 14.90 -10.17
C PHE A 168 -11.90 14.88 -10.65
N ASP A 169 -12.38 15.93 -11.29
CA ASP A 169 -13.72 15.94 -11.86
C ASP A 169 -13.87 14.88 -12.97
N GLY A 170 -12.90 14.79 -13.86
CA GLY A 170 -12.86 13.74 -14.88
C GLY A 170 -12.71 12.33 -14.31
N TRP A 171 -11.80 12.16 -13.31
CA TRP A 171 -11.62 10.92 -12.59
C TRP A 171 -12.91 10.42 -11.97
N LYS A 172 -13.57 11.24 -11.15
CA LYS A 172 -14.80 10.86 -10.43
C LYS A 172 -15.94 10.47 -11.39
N LYS A 173 -16.10 11.21 -12.48
CA LYS A 173 -17.21 11.02 -13.45
C LYS A 173 -16.91 9.97 -14.52
N GLY A 174 -15.65 9.63 -14.72
CA GLY A 174 -15.18 8.67 -15.72
C GLY A 174 -14.61 7.41 -15.07
N GLU A 175 -13.29 7.34 -14.97
CA GLU A 175 -12.52 6.16 -14.55
C GLU A 175 -12.99 5.55 -13.22
N PHE A 176 -13.18 6.38 -12.18
CA PHE A 176 -13.60 5.91 -10.86
C PHE A 176 -15.00 5.28 -10.90
N LYS A 177 -15.93 5.94 -11.55
CA LYS A 177 -17.30 5.44 -11.73
C LYS A 177 -17.30 4.13 -12.49
N ASN A 178 -16.56 4.06 -13.62
CA ASN A 178 -16.47 2.85 -14.43
C ASN A 178 -15.91 1.68 -13.62
N LYS A 179 -14.87 1.91 -12.80
CA LYS A 179 -14.31 0.90 -11.91
C LYS A 179 -15.31 0.41 -10.87
N GLN A 180 -16.06 1.32 -10.22
CA GLN A 180 -17.10 0.98 -9.23
C GLN A 180 -18.25 0.16 -9.84
N GLU A 181 -18.70 0.53 -11.04
CA GLU A 181 -19.85 -0.08 -11.72
C GLU A 181 -19.48 -1.37 -12.49
N SER A 182 -18.19 -1.69 -12.65
CA SER A 182 -17.72 -2.84 -13.41
C SER A 182 -18.16 -4.20 -12.86
N GLY A 183 -18.36 -4.28 -11.52
CA GLY A 183 -18.63 -5.54 -10.82
C GLY A 183 -17.41 -6.45 -10.65
N PHE A 184 -16.23 -6.07 -11.16
CA PHE A 184 -14.98 -6.84 -11.06
C PHE A 184 -13.99 -6.28 -10.04
N VAL A 185 -14.06 -4.97 -9.76
CA VAL A 185 -13.20 -4.28 -8.80
C VAL A 185 -13.74 -4.48 -7.40
N GLU A 186 -12.88 -4.83 -6.46
CA GLU A 186 -13.25 -4.99 -5.05
C GLU A 186 -13.09 -3.70 -4.27
N ALA A 187 -11.96 -3.01 -4.48
CA ALA A 187 -11.64 -1.78 -3.76
C ALA A 187 -10.76 -0.85 -4.60
N ILE A 188 -10.79 0.42 -4.25
CA ILE A 188 -9.92 1.45 -4.83
C ILE A 188 -9.37 2.31 -3.70
N THR A 189 -8.11 2.75 -3.82
CA THR A 189 -7.56 3.82 -2.99
C THR A 189 -6.62 4.69 -3.82
N GLY A 190 -6.43 5.93 -3.41
CA GLY A 190 -5.54 6.84 -4.09
C GLY A 190 -4.74 7.71 -3.12
N SER A 191 -3.62 8.22 -3.59
CA SER A 191 -2.73 9.05 -2.78
C SER A 191 -2.05 10.13 -3.60
N TRP A 192 -1.78 11.26 -2.93
CA TRP A 192 -0.95 12.35 -3.42
C TRP A 192 0.50 12.11 -3.06
N HIS A 193 1.40 12.51 -3.95
CA HIS A 193 2.82 12.64 -3.64
C HIS A 193 3.06 13.75 -2.61
N LEU A 194 3.87 13.47 -1.59
CA LEU A 194 4.23 14.45 -0.57
C LEU A 194 5.76 14.69 -0.54
N TYR A 195 6.57 13.63 -0.47
CA TYR A 195 8.02 13.68 -0.48
C TYR A 195 8.64 12.50 -1.24
N GLY A 196 9.87 12.68 -1.74
CA GLY A 196 10.61 11.72 -2.54
C GLY A 196 10.43 11.98 -4.04
N GLU A 197 10.95 11.10 -4.89
CA GLU A 197 10.71 11.12 -6.33
C GLU A 197 9.41 10.39 -6.67
N GLY A 198 8.70 10.81 -7.71
CA GLY A 198 7.54 10.08 -8.20
C GLY A 198 6.43 10.96 -8.76
N ASP A 199 5.39 10.28 -9.23
CA ASP A 199 4.24 10.89 -9.86
C ASP A 199 3.32 11.58 -8.86
N ASN A 200 2.55 12.57 -9.33
CA ASN A 200 1.66 13.35 -8.48
C ASN A 200 0.63 12.46 -7.77
N ILE A 201 0.03 11.51 -8.51
CA ILE A 201 -1.05 10.66 -8.02
C ILE A 201 -0.74 9.20 -8.27
N HIS A 202 -0.99 8.38 -7.25
CA HIS A 202 -1.09 6.94 -7.36
C HIS A 202 -2.53 6.51 -7.11
N VAL A 203 -3.02 5.61 -7.94
CA VAL A 203 -4.32 4.95 -7.79
C VAL A 203 -4.09 3.45 -7.74
N TYR A 204 -4.60 2.83 -6.69
CA TYR A 204 -4.56 1.38 -6.50
C TYR A 204 -5.96 0.83 -6.73
N THR A 205 -6.08 -0.10 -7.67
CA THR A 205 -7.32 -0.82 -7.96
C THR A 205 -7.11 -2.29 -7.63
N PHE A 206 -7.94 -2.83 -6.73
CA PHE A 206 -7.79 -4.18 -6.17
C PHE A 206 -8.84 -5.13 -6.76
N PHE A 207 -8.39 -6.33 -7.09
CA PHE A 207 -9.20 -7.41 -7.64
C PHE A 207 -9.00 -8.67 -6.79
N ASP A 208 -10.08 -9.42 -6.56
CA ASP A 208 -10.03 -10.69 -5.80
C ASP A 208 -9.27 -11.80 -6.52
N SER A 209 -9.15 -11.72 -7.85
CA SER A 209 -8.55 -12.77 -8.67
C SER A 209 -8.01 -12.24 -9.99
N TRP A 210 -7.16 -13.05 -10.63
CA TRP A 210 -6.73 -12.82 -12.01
C TRP A 210 -7.90 -12.84 -13.00
N ASP A 211 -8.93 -13.63 -12.75
CA ASP A 211 -10.11 -13.71 -13.62
C ASP A 211 -10.90 -12.41 -13.58
N ASN A 212 -11.08 -11.81 -12.38
CA ASN A 212 -11.73 -10.52 -12.23
C ASN A 212 -10.91 -9.39 -12.88
N PHE A 213 -9.58 -9.40 -12.70
CA PHE A 213 -8.69 -8.46 -13.38
C PHE A 213 -8.79 -8.60 -14.91
N ALA A 214 -8.67 -9.81 -15.45
CA ALA A 214 -8.77 -10.05 -16.89
C ALA A 214 -10.15 -9.68 -17.47
N SER A 215 -11.22 -9.94 -16.70
CA SER A 215 -12.58 -9.56 -17.09
C SER A 215 -12.77 -8.06 -17.11
N PHE A 216 -12.20 -7.34 -16.13
CA PHE A 216 -12.19 -5.89 -16.09
C PHE A 216 -11.43 -5.31 -17.29
N GLU A 217 -10.21 -5.77 -17.56
CA GLU A 217 -9.40 -5.34 -18.70
C GLU A 217 -10.13 -5.56 -20.04
N LYS A 218 -10.76 -6.72 -20.20
CA LYS A 218 -11.55 -7.03 -21.38
C LYS A 218 -12.76 -6.10 -21.53
N ALA A 219 -13.46 -5.78 -20.43
CA ALA A 219 -14.63 -4.91 -20.44
C ALA A 219 -14.24 -3.43 -20.66
N SER A 220 -13.07 -3.03 -20.15
CA SER A 220 -12.51 -1.69 -20.23
C SER A 220 -11.65 -1.47 -21.48
N SER A 221 -11.41 -2.54 -22.28
CA SER A 221 -10.53 -2.45 -23.45
C SER A 221 -10.97 -1.32 -24.37
N TYR A 222 -10.05 -0.42 -24.62
CA TYR A 222 -10.26 0.72 -25.50
C TYR A 222 -10.58 0.24 -26.91
N ASP A 223 -11.78 0.52 -27.35
CA ASP A 223 -12.18 0.29 -28.75
C ASP A 223 -11.66 1.45 -29.59
N VAL A 224 -10.52 1.25 -30.26
CA VAL A 224 -9.87 2.27 -31.11
C VAL A 224 -10.78 2.82 -32.22
N THR A 225 -11.93 2.19 -32.46
CA THR A 225 -12.91 2.65 -33.44
C THR A 225 -13.97 3.57 -32.86
N LYS A 226 -14.00 3.72 -31.53
CA LYS A 226 -14.95 4.58 -30.84
C LYS A 226 -14.27 5.79 -30.22
N ASP A 227 -14.97 6.90 -30.23
CA ASP A 227 -14.56 8.10 -29.52
C ASP A 227 -14.68 7.90 -28.00
N MET A 228 -13.69 8.37 -27.25
CA MET A 228 -13.79 8.47 -25.79
C MET A 228 -14.98 9.33 -25.39
N GLY A 229 -15.63 8.97 -24.28
CA GLY A 229 -16.66 9.80 -23.66
C GLY A 229 -16.10 11.16 -23.20
N GLU A 230 -16.96 12.15 -23.02
CA GLU A 230 -16.52 13.50 -22.64
C GLU A 230 -15.76 13.55 -21.31
N ASN A 231 -16.22 12.81 -20.29
CA ASN A 231 -15.55 12.75 -18.99
C ASN A 231 -14.17 12.07 -19.08
N GLU A 232 -14.06 11.05 -19.92
CA GLU A 232 -12.82 10.34 -20.19
C GLU A 232 -11.82 11.24 -20.93
N LYS A 233 -12.28 11.93 -21.99
CA LYS A 233 -11.49 12.95 -22.68
C LYS A 233 -11.02 14.05 -21.73
N LYS A 234 -11.91 14.51 -20.85
CA LYS A 234 -11.58 15.51 -19.83
C LYS A 234 -10.48 15.02 -18.90
N PHE A 235 -10.60 13.79 -18.36
CA PHE A 235 -9.61 13.17 -17.52
C PHE A 235 -8.25 13.06 -18.23
N TRP A 236 -8.21 12.38 -19.38
CA TRP A 236 -6.94 12.13 -20.10
C TRP A 236 -6.29 13.40 -20.64
N SER A 237 -7.05 14.46 -20.91
CA SER A 237 -6.48 15.76 -21.32
C SER A 237 -5.61 16.41 -20.24
N THR A 238 -5.79 16.04 -18.97
CA THR A 238 -5.04 16.58 -17.82
C THR A 238 -3.77 15.80 -17.50
N VAL A 239 -3.64 14.60 -18.04
CA VAL A 239 -2.52 13.70 -17.79
C VAL A 239 -1.34 14.08 -18.68
N GLU A 240 -0.15 14.23 -18.08
CA GLU A 240 1.11 14.42 -18.79
C GLU A 240 1.77 13.07 -19.09
N THR A 241 1.90 12.21 -18.06
CA THR A 241 2.37 10.83 -18.20
C THR A 241 1.53 9.90 -17.36
N HIS A 242 1.47 8.64 -17.78
CA HIS A 242 0.75 7.58 -17.11
C HIS A 242 1.52 6.27 -17.24
N GLU A 243 1.61 5.53 -16.12
CA GLU A 243 2.21 4.20 -16.05
C GLU A 243 1.30 3.29 -15.22
N ASP A 244 1.18 2.04 -15.62
CA ASP A 244 0.52 1.00 -14.86
C ASP A 244 1.49 -0.12 -14.47
N GLU A 245 1.38 -0.57 -13.23
CA GLU A 245 2.10 -1.72 -12.71
C GLU A 245 1.11 -2.75 -12.19
N ILE A 246 1.49 -4.03 -12.26
CA ILE A 246 0.73 -5.11 -11.66
C ILE A 246 1.46 -5.60 -10.43
N LEU A 247 0.77 -5.53 -9.30
CA LEU A 247 1.22 -5.94 -7.98
C LEU A 247 0.36 -7.09 -7.47
N MET A 248 0.95 -7.91 -6.62
CA MET A 248 0.25 -8.98 -5.93
C MET A 248 0.43 -8.81 -4.42
N PHE A 249 -0.67 -8.66 -3.68
CA PHE A 249 -0.63 -8.60 -2.23
C PHE A 249 -0.05 -9.89 -1.66
N ILE A 250 0.89 -9.78 -0.73
CA ILE A 250 1.55 -10.91 -0.07
C ILE A 250 1.09 -11.05 1.36
N GLY A 251 0.84 -9.93 2.03
CA GLY A 251 0.49 -9.91 3.44
C GLY A 251 0.52 -8.50 4.01
N GLY A 252 0.10 -8.40 5.24
CA GLY A 252 -0.02 -7.11 5.91
C GLY A 252 0.21 -7.21 7.42
N ILE A 253 0.02 -6.09 8.10
CA ILE A 253 0.12 -5.99 9.55
C ILE A 253 -1.29 -6.03 10.12
N ASP A 254 -1.55 -7.01 10.97
CA ASP A 254 -2.78 -7.12 11.75
C ASP A 254 -2.82 -5.97 12.77
N GLN A 255 -3.82 -5.12 12.67
CA GLN A 255 -3.95 -3.92 13.50
C GLN A 255 -4.20 -4.22 14.99
N THR A 256 -4.71 -5.42 15.29
CA THR A 256 -4.98 -5.83 16.67
C THR A 256 -3.73 -6.32 17.38
N THR A 257 -2.90 -7.07 16.65
CA THR A 257 -1.70 -7.72 17.23
C THR A 257 -0.40 -7.01 16.88
N GLY A 258 -0.42 -6.09 15.90
CA GLY A 258 0.77 -5.46 15.36
C GLY A 258 1.72 -6.41 14.62
N LYS A 259 1.27 -7.64 14.31
CA LYS A 259 2.10 -8.68 13.70
C LYS A 259 1.81 -8.82 12.22
N PHE A 260 2.82 -9.24 11.48
CA PHE A 260 2.69 -9.50 10.06
C PHE A 260 2.01 -10.84 9.79
N TYR A 261 1.06 -10.86 8.88
CA TYR A 261 0.41 -12.08 8.37
C TYR A 261 0.64 -12.21 6.86
N PHE A 262 0.69 -13.44 6.38
CA PHE A 262 0.62 -13.73 4.95
C PHE A 262 -0.83 -13.92 4.51
N GLU A 263 -1.11 -13.57 3.26
CA GLU A 263 -2.37 -13.90 2.59
C GLU A 263 -2.58 -15.43 2.54
N LYS A 264 -3.83 -15.87 2.44
CA LYS A 264 -4.24 -17.29 2.41
C LYS A 264 -4.56 -17.76 1.00
#